data_b63f4b106e73ea29b8b217d9b35d0a23
#
_entry.id   b63f4b106e73ea29b8b217d9b35d0a23
#
_cell.length_a   1.000
_cell.length_b   1.000
_cell.length_c   1.000
_cell.angle_alpha   90.00
_cell.angle_beta   90.00
_cell.angle_gamma   90.00
#
_symmetry.space_group_name_H-M   'P 1'
#
loop_
_entity.id
_entity.type
_entity.pdbx_description
1 polymer ?
#
loop_
_entity_poly.entity_id
_entity_poly.type
_entity_poly.pdbx_seq_one_letter_code
_entity_poly.pdbx_strand_id
1 'polypeptide(L)'
;MNLPNKSQFLYLTTRGWKTGKQHTIEIWFVGYGQRYYVMSERRYKAHWVQNILHNQKIKFSINNIISEGNARIISKDNAPELASEVQKLMKTKYGWNEGLIIELTISS
;
A
#
# COMPACT_ATOMS: atom_id res chain seq x y z
N MET A 1 23.59 -12.13 -1.18
CA MET A 1 22.93 -11.98 0.12
C MET A 1 21.62 -11.25 -0.02
N ASN A 2 20.58 -11.79 0.54
CA ASN A 2 19.26 -11.17 0.45
C ASN A 2 19.06 -10.21 1.61
N LEU A 3 18.69 -8.99 1.27
CA LEU A 3 18.37 -7.98 2.26
C LEU A 3 16.86 -7.99 2.51
N PRO A 4 16.42 -7.77 3.76
CA PRO A 4 14.98 -7.77 4.05
C PRO A 4 14.19 -6.78 3.22
N ASN A 5 14.81 -5.63 2.88
CA ASN A 5 14.14 -4.60 2.11
C ASN A 5 14.04 -4.91 0.61
N LYS A 6 14.50 -6.09 0.19
CA LYS A 6 14.37 -6.50 -1.20
C LYS A 6 13.15 -7.35 -1.48
N SER A 7 12.25 -7.45 -0.52
CA SER A 7 10.98 -8.13 -0.77
C SER A 7 10.27 -7.45 -1.93
N GLN A 8 9.75 -8.27 -2.85
CA GLN A 8 9.07 -7.77 -4.05
C GLN A 8 7.67 -7.27 -3.74
N PHE A 9 6.99 -7.92 -2.79
CA PHE A 9 5.60 -7.60 -2.51
C PHE A 9 5.29 -7.86 -1.04
N LEU A 10 4.21 -7.27 -0.62
CA LEU A 10 3.63 -7.53 0.70
C LEU A 10 2.24 -8.12 0.51
N TYR A 11 1.70 -8.67 1.60
CA TYR A 11 0.32 -9.12 1.62
C TYR A 11 -0.49 -8.08 2.39
N LEU A 12 -1.52 -7.54 1.73
CA LEU A 12 -2.36 -6.51 2.32
C LEU A 12 -3.75 -7.07 2.55
N THR A 13 -4.22 -6.96 3.80
CA THR A 13 -5.55 -7.42 4.18
C THR A 13 -6.44 -6.22 4.48
N THR A 14 -7.56 -6.16 3.78
CA THR A 14 -8.60 -5.16 4.00
C THR A 14 -9.91 -5.87 4.35
N ARG A 15 -10.82 -5.15 4.96
CA ARG A 15 -12.13 -5.68 5.31
C ARG A 15 -13.15 -5.24 4.27
N GLY A 16 -13.87 -6.21 3.69
CA GLY A 16 -14.88 -5.93 2.69
C GLY A 16 -15.99 -5.04 3.26
N TRP A 17 -16.24 -3.90 2.62
CA TRP A 17 -17.18 -2.93 3.15
C TRP A 17 -18.63 -3.40 3.04
N LYS A 18 -18.91 -4.31 2.10
CA LYS A 18 -20.27 -4.86 1.94
C LYS A 18 -20.50 -6.10 2.78
N THR A 19 -19.49 -6.95 2.93
CA THR A 19 -19.65 -8.26 3.57
C THR A 19 -19.01 -8.38 4.93
N GLY A 20 -18.07 -7.47 5.27
CA GLY A 20 -17.31 -7.57 6.50
C GLY A 20 -16.23 -8.63 6.48
N LYS A 21 -16.06 -9.35 5.38
CA LYS A 21 -15.06 -10.40 5.28
C LYS A 21 -13.69 -9.82 5.00
N GLN A 22 -12.66 -10.48 5.51
CA GLN A 22 -11.29 -10.08 5.24
C GLN A 22 -10.86 -10.59 3.87
N HIS A 23 -10.15 -9.74 3.14
CA HIS A 23 -9.59 -10.07 1.84
C HIS A 23 -8.12 -9.72 1.83
N THR A 24 -7.28 -10.66 1.42
CA THR A 24 -5.84 -10.47 1.36
C THR A 24 -5.37 -10.52 -0.07
N ILE A 25 -4.56 -9.54 -0.46
CA ILE A 25 -3.96 -9.49 -1.79
C ILE A 25 -2.44 -9.41 -1.67
N GLU A 26 -1.77 -9.82 -2.72
CA GLU A 26 -0.33 -9.70 -2.87
C GLU A 26 -0.08 -8.47 -3.74
N ILE A 27 0.75 -7.53 -3.28
CA ILE A 27 0.91 -6.28 -4.01
C ILE A 27 2.34 -5.75 -3.86
N TRP A 28 2.83 -5.10 -4.90
CA TRP A 28 4.13 -4.45 -4.90
C TRP A 28 4.13 -3.26 -3.94
N PHE A 29 5.30 -3.02 -3.33
CA PHE A 29 5.41 -1.91 -2.38
C PHE A 29 6.79 -1.29 -2.39
N VAL A 30 6.89 -0.07 -1.84
CA VAL A 30 8.16 0.57 -1.51
C VAL A 30 8.07 1.12 -0.10
N GLY A 31 9.22 1.20 0.57
CA GLY A 31 9.33 1.84 1.87
C GLY A 31 9.93 3.22 1.74
N TYR A 32 9.42 4.18 2.50
CA TYR A 32 9.93 5.53 2.50
C TYR A 32 9.52 6.22 3.81
N GLY A 33 10.49 6.80 4.52
CA GLY A 33 10.20 7.53 5.74
C GLY A 33 9.53 6.70 6.82
N GLN A 34 9.92 5.43 6.96
CA GLN A 34 9.36 4.48 7.93
C GLN A 34 7.91 4.13 7.69
N ARG A 35 7.44 4.35 6.47
CA ARG A 35 6.10 3.97 6.03
C ARG A 35 6.21 3.17 4.76
N TYR A 36 5.13 2.52 4.39
CA TYR A 36 5.10 1.70 3.19
C TYR A 36 4.06 2.25 2.24
N TYR A 37 4.30 2.06 0.94
CA TYR A 37 3.43 2.59 -0.10
C TYR A 37 3.16 1.51 -1.12
N VAL A 38 1.89 1.40 -1.50
CA VAL A 38 1.45 0.50 -2.55
C VAL A 38 0.71 1.32 -3.60
N MET A 39 0.54 0.76 -4.80
CA MET A 39 -0.19 1.45 -5.86
C MET A 39 -1.28 0.57 -6.41
N SER A 40 -2.46 1.15 -6.61
CA SER A 40 -3.56 0.48 -7.26
C SER A 40 -3.55 0.83 -8.74
N GLU A 41 -3.28 -0.18 -9.59
CA GLU A 41 -3.33 0.00 -11.04
C GLU A 41 -4.73 0.37 -11.49
N ARG A 42 -5.73 -0.25 -10.90
CA ARG A 42 -7.13 0.03 -11.22
C ARG A 42 -7.69 1.23 -10.46
N ARG A 43 -6.85 1.89 -9.68
CA ARG A 43 -7.18 3.10 -8.92
C ARG A 43 -8.39 2.84 -8.01
N TYR A 44 -9.40 3.69 -8.07
CA TYR A 44 -10.57 3.55 -7.20
C TYR A 44 -11.47 2.38 -7.58
N LYS A 45 -11.27 1.76 -8.74
CA LYS A 45 -12.08 0.62 -9.17
C LYS A 45 -11.69 -0.68 -8.45
N ALA A 46 -10.51 -0.73 -7.87
CA ALA A 46 -10.09 -1.91 -7.12
C ALA A 46 -10.93 -2.09 -5.86
N HIS A 47 -11.38 -3.31 -5.61
CA HIS A 47 -12.21 -3.59 -4.43
C HIS A 47 -11.49 -3.27 -3.14
N TRP A 48 -10.19 -3.57 -3.04
CA TRP A 48 -9.45 -3.30 -1.82
C TRP A 48 -9.31 -1.80 -1.55
N VAL A 49 -9.27 -0.98 -2.58
CA VAL A 49 -9.27 0.48 -2.40
C VAL A 49 -10.62 0.94 -1.87
N GLN A 50 -11.72 0.39 -2.42
CA GLN A 50 -13.05 0.71 -1.90
C GLN A 50 -13.19 0.30 -0.44
N ASN A 51 -12.64 -0.85 -0.07
CA ASN A 51 -12.64 -1.30 1.32
C ASN A 51 -11.94 -0.28 2.23
N ILE A 52 -10.78 0.23 1.79
CA ILE A 52 -10.02 1.21 2.55
C ILE A 52 -10.79 2.53 2.72
N LEU A 53 -11.50 2.95 1.68
CA LEU A 53 -12.30 4.17 1.75
C LEU A 53 -13.39 4.07 2.82
N HIS A 54 -13.89 2.87 3.06
CA HIS A 54 -14.93 2.65 4.08
C HIS A 54 -14.35 2.32 5.45
N ASN A 55 -13.15 1.74 5.50
CA ASN A 55 -12.50 1.42 6.76
C ASN A 55 -10.99 1.46 6.56
N GLN A 56 -10.34 2.43 7.16
CA GLN A 56 -8.90 2.66 7.02
C GLN A 56 -8.04 1.60 7.68
N LYS A 57 -8.60 0.83 8.59
CA LYS A 57 -7.83 -0.17 9.33
C LYS A 57 -7.46 -1.32 8.43
N ILE A 58 -6.17 -1.65 8.42
CA ILE A 58 -5.64 -2.71 7.57
C ILE A 58 -4.63 -3.54 8.36
N LYS A 59 -4.29 -4.69 7.78
CA LYS A 59 -3.13 -5.48 8.19
C LYS A 59 -2.25 -5.65 6.97
N PHE A 60 -0.96 -5.76 7.19
CA PHE A 60 -0.08 -6.15 6.10
C PHE A 60 1.08 -6.94 6.64
N SER A 61 1.66 -7.80 5.80
CA SER A 61 2.81 -8.58 6.20
C SER A 61 3.91 -8.50 5.16
N ILE A 62 5.13 -8.37 5.64
CA ILE A 62 6.35 -8.36 4.83
C ILE A 62 7.27 -9.39 5.45
N ASN A 63 7.71 -10.38 4.65
CA ASN A 63 8.60 -11.44 5.15
C ASN A 63 8.03 -12.10 6.39
N ASN A 64 6.73 -12.38 6.39
CA ASN A 64 6.02 -13.06 7.48
C ASN A 64 5.91 -12.25 8.78
N ILE A 65 6.29 -10.98 8.75
CA ILE A 65 6.08 -10.09 9.89
C ILE A 65 4.77 -9.34 9.65
N ILE A 66 3.79 -9.59 10.52
CA ILE A 66 2.46 -9.02 10.40
C ILE A 66 2.37 -7.73 11.20
N SER A 67 1.86 -6.69 10.59
CA SER A 67 1.61 -5.40 11.23
C SER A 67 0.17 -4.99 11.06
N GLU A 68 -0.38 -4.33 12.06
CA GLU A 68 -1.69 -3.69 11.96
C GLU A 68 -1.47 -2.19 11.83
N GLY A 69 -2.33 -1.55 11.06
CA GLY A 69 -2.17 -0.13 10.86
C GLY A 69 -3.31 0.50 10.11
N ASN A 70 -3.01 1.61 9.47
CA ASN A 70 -4.00 2.38 8.74
C ASN A 70 -3.51 2.67 7.33
N ALA A 71 -4.45 2.82 6.41
CA ALA A 71 -4.18 3.14 5.04
C ALA A 71 -4.77 4.50 4.69
N ARG A 72 -4.04 5.25 3.86
CA ARG A 72 -4.46 6.59 3.45
C ARG A 72 -4.12 6.80 1.98
N ILE A 73 -5.01 7.43 1.24
CA ILE A 73 -4.78 7.76 -0.16
C ILE A 73 -3.87 8.98 -0.25
N ILE A 74 -2.83 8.88 -1.04
CA ILE A 74 -1.87 9.95 -1.29
C ILE A 74 -2.04 10.42 -2.73
N SER A 75 -2.18 11.73 -2.92
CA SER A 75 -2.34 12.29 -4.25
C SER A 75 -1.43 13.50 -4.44
N LYS A 76 -1.31 13.96 -5.68
CA LYS A 76 -0.57 15.17 -5.96
C LYS A 76 -1.25 16.39 -5.37
N ASP A 77 -2.54 16.31 -5.10
CA ASP A 77 -3.29 17.42 -4.53
C ASP A 77 -3.04 17.57 -3.03
N ASN A 78 -2.95 16.44 -2.29
CA ASN A 78 -2.78 16.52 -0.84
C ASN A 78 -1.33 16.35 -0.37
N ALA A 79 -0.46 15.75 -1.18
CA ALA A 79 0.93 15.52 -0.81
C ALA A 79 1.81 15.42 -2.06
N PRO A 80 2.02 16.53 -2.79
CA PRO A 80 2.70 16.47 -4.09
C PRO A 80 4.14 15.97 -4.02
N GLU A 81 4.90 16.38 -3.02
CA GLU A 81 6.29 15.94 -2.91
C GLU A 81 6.40 14.47 -2.58
N LEU A 82 5.57 14.01 -1.65
CA LEU A 82 5.54 12.60 -1.26
C LEU A 82 5.10 11.73 -2.43
N ALA A 83 4.06 12.15 -3.16
CA ALA A 83 3.59 11.41 -4.32
C ALA A 83 4.70 11.27 -5.35
N SER A 84 5.44 12.34 -5.60
CA SER A 84 6.55 12.32 -6.55
C SER A 84 7.64 11.35 -6.12
N GLU A 85 8.02 11.36 -4.83
CA GLU A 85 9.05 10.47 -4.32
C GLU A 85 8.63 8.99 -4.42
N VAL A 86 7.38 8.70 -4.06
CA VAL A 86 6.88 7.32 -4.14
C VAL A 86 6.87 6.85 -5.59
N GLN A 87 6.45 7.71 -6.52
CA GLN A 87 6.47 7.36 -7.94
C GLN A 87 7.86 7.03 -8.44
N LYS A 88 8.87 7.80 -8.01
CA LYS A 88 10.26 7.52 -8.38
C LYS A 88 10.72 6.18 -7.82
N LEU A 89 10.40 5.90 -6.58
CA LEU A 89 10.79 4.65 -5.94
C LEU A 89 10.15 3.45 -6.61
N MET A 90 8.87 3.54 -6.94
CA MET A 90 8.17 2.47 -7.65
C MET A 90 8.76 2.24 -9.03
N LYS A 91 9.06 3.32 -9.75
CA LYS A 91 9.66 3.21 -11.08
C LYS A 91 11.03 2.55 -11.02
N THR A 92 11.83 2.91 -10.03
CA THR A 92 13.16 2.35 -9.86
C THR A 92 13.10 0.87 -9.50
N LYS A 93 12.19 0.49 -8.61
CA LYS A 93 12.12 -0.89 -8.11
C LYS A 93 11.44 -1.83 -9.10
N TYR A 94 10.37 -1.38 -9.76
CA TYR A 94 9.53 -2.26 -10.57
C TYR A 94 9.43 -1.87 -12.04
N GLY A 95 9.96 -0.71 -12.41
CA GLY A 95 9.81 -0.21 -13.78
C GLY A 95 8.41 0.29 -14.09
N TRP A 96 7.58 0.53 -13.07
CA TRP A 96 6.19 0.93 -13.23
C TRP A 96 5.79 1.85 -12.08
N ASN A 97 5.06 2.92 -12.39
CA ASN A 97 4.62 3.86 -11.36
C ASN A 97 3.27 4.52 -11.67
N GLU A 98 2.44 3.85 -12.46
CA GLU A 98 1.14 4.42 -12.84
C GLU A 98 0.05 3.77 -12.00
N GLY A 99 -0.48 4.52 -11.05
CA GLY A 99 -1.52 4.00 -10.18
C GLY A 99 -1.85 4.98 -9.07
N LEU A 100 -2.90 4.64 -8.33
CA LEU A 100 -3.28 5.40 -7.15
C LEU A 100 -2.37 4.99 -6.00
N ILE A 101 -1.79 5.95 -5.30
CA ILE A 101 -0.86 5.69 -4.19
C ILE A 101 -1.63 5.54 -2.89
N ILE A 102 -1.34 4.49 -2.14
CA ILE A 102 -1.89 4.27 -0.81
C ILE A 102 -0.74 4.13 0.17
N GLU A 103 -0.77 4.92 1.24
CA GLU A 103 0.21 4.90 2.31
C GLU A 103 -0.24 3.96 3.41
N LEU A 104 0.67 3.10 3.88
CA LEU A 104 0.41 2.18 4.98
C LEU A 104 1.27 2.60 6.17
N THR A 105 0.63 2.85 7.31
CA THR A 105 1.32 3.19 8.54
C THR A 105 1.04 2.13 9.58
N ILE A 106 2.02 1.88 10.44
CA ILE A 106 1.88 0.91 11.53
C ILE A 106 1.26 1.60 12.74
N SER A 107 0.24 0.98 13.29
CA SER A 107 -0.35 1.43 14.55
C SER A 107 0.58 1.06 15.69
N SER A 108 0.85 2.00 16.56
CA SER A 108 1.70 1.76 17.71
C SER A 108 0.88 1.54 18.96
#